data_57bd6ab4563bfad61e59c78a61de11bc
#
_entry.id   57bd6ab4563bfad61e59c78a61de11bc
#
_cell.length_a   1.000
_cell.length_b   1.000
_cell.length_c   1.000
_cell.angle_alpha   90.00
_cell.angle_beta   90.00
_cell.angle_gamma   90.00
#
_symmetry.space_group_name_H-M   'P 1'
#
loop_
_entity.id
_entity.type
_entity.pdbx_description
1 polymer ?
#
loop_
_entity_poly.entity_id
_entity_poly.type
_entity_poly.pdbx_seq_one_letter_code
_entity_poly.pdbx_strand_id
1 'polypeptide(L)'
;MPTPNSSASGGYLVPAVSPTPLEDQALLRFFQGMIVGITSLPGTMVRPYWQTEPVDVPDAGVAWAAFKITKRPSDEYPFVGRNPYGADDGADHLQRHELLEILTSFYDTGVTGVGNGGGMADTNAALLRDGLAIAQNRTPLFNIGYGLVRIGDVITVPVIFKQRWQNRVDFEWAVRREIDRSYPVETLVAAQGDLYTDGGLPPEPFNVSNPETT
;
A
#
# COMPACT_ATOMS: atom_id res chain seq x y z
N MET A 1 -15.84 -15.62 13.67
CA MET A 1 -15.87 -14.79 12.45
C MET A 1 -17.11 -15.21 11.65
N PRO A 2 -17.85 -14.28 11.04
CA PRO A 2 -18.93 -14.66 10.14
C PRO A 2 -18.36 -15.45 8.96
N THR A 3 -19.10 -16.45 8.50
CA THR A 3 -18.72 -17.21 7.30
C THR A 3 -18.75 -16.28 6.10
N PRO A 4 -17.70 -16.24 5.26
CA PRO A 4 -17.72 -15.42 4.04
C PRO A 4 -18.89 -15.84 3.14
N ASN A 5 -19.57 -14.88 2.54
CA ASN A 5 -20.55 -15.16 1.50
C ASN A 5 -19.85 -15.74 0.27
N SER A 6 -20.50 -16.68 -0.40
CA SER A 6 -20.11 -17.17 -1.72
C SER A 6 -21.11 -16.66 -2.77
N SER A 7 -20.79 -16.81 -4.05
CA SER A 7 -21.73 -16.47 -5.12
C SER A 7 -23.04 -17.27 -5.04
N ALA A 8 -23.03 -18.48 -4.48
CA ALA A 8 -24.23 -19.29 -4.26
C ALA A 8 -25.13 -18.76 -3.14
N SER A 9 -24.55 -18.19 -2.09
CA SER A 9 -25.31 -17.66 -0.96
C SER A 9 -25.85 -16.24 -1.20
N GLY A 10 -25.34 -15.56 -2.22
CA GLY A 10 -25.62 -14.16 -2.47
C GLY A 10 -24.97 -13.23 -1.43
N GLY A 11 -25.17 -11.92 -1.60
CA GLY A 11 -24.63 -10.90 -0.72
C GLY A 11 -23.23 -10.44 -1.13
N TYR A 12 -22.51 -9.78 -0.20
CA TYR A 12 -21.18 -9.22 -0.47
C TYR A 12 -20.11 -10.31 -0.36
N LEU A 13 -19.30 -10.43 -1.41
CA LEU A 13 -18.15 -11.32 -1.41
C LEU A 13 -16.98 -10.68 -0.65
N VAL A 14 -16.28 -11.51 0.12
CA VAL A 14 -15.07 -11.14 0.83
C VAL A 14 -13.91 -11.87 0.14
N PRO A 15 -12.77 -11.21 -0.09
CA PRO A 15 -11.64 -11.89 -0.71
C PRO A 15 -11.17 -13.06 0.14
N ALA A 16 -10.83 -14.15 -0.50
CA ALA A 16 -10.12 -15.24 0.14
C ALA A 16 -8.78 -14.74 0.69
N VAL A 17 -8.22 -15.41 1.68
CA VAL A 17 -6.93 -15.03 2.28
C VAL A 17 -5.83 -15.21 1.23
N SER A 18 -5.56 -14.15 0.49
CA SER A 18 -4.37 -14.00 -0.34
C SER A 18 -3.25 -13.36 0.47
N PRO A 19 -1.98 -13.41 0.02
CA PRO A 19 -0.93 -12.63 0.66
C PRO A 19 -1.37 -11.16 0.70
N THR A 20 -1.83 -10.75 1.88
CA THR A 20 -2.39 -9.41 2.07
C THR A 20 -1.25 -8.41 1.98
N PRO A 21 -1.32 -7.40 1.11
CA PRO A 21 -0.32 -6.35 1.08
C PRO A 21 -0.22 -5.71 2.47
N LEU A 22 0.96 -5.21 2.82
CA LEU A 22 1.13 -4.50 4.09
C LEU A 22 0.16 -3.33 4.16
N GLU A 23 -0.59 -3.25 5.25
CA GLU A 23 -1.54 -2.18 5.53
C GLU A 23 -1.33 -1.60 6.93
N ASP A 24 -1.95 -0.46 7.17
CA ASP A 24 -2.02 0.19 8.46
C ASP A 24 -0.66 0.28 9.19
N GLN A 25 -0.59 -0.24 10.39
CA GLN A 25 0.62 -0.16 11.20
C GLN A 25 1.80 -0.97 10.63
N ALA A 26 1.54 -2.08 9.95
CA ALA A 26 2.61 -2.88 9.32
C ALA A 26 3.28 -2.10 8.19
N LEU A 27 2.49 -1.41 7.37
CA LEU A 27 2.98 -0.55 6.30
C LEU A 27 3.76 0.65 6.85
N LEU A 28 3.24 1.30 7.90
CA LEU A 28 3.93 2.43 8.54
C LEU A 28 5.26 1.99 9.16
N ARG A 29 5.31 0.85 9.85
CA ARG A 29 6.56 0.30 10.41
C ARG A 29 7.57 -0.03 9.33
N PHE A 30 7.13 -0.52 8.19
CA PHE A 30 8.00 -0.79 7.07
C PHE A 30 8.68 0.49 6.56
N PHE A 31 7.91 1.56 6.30
CA PHE A 31 8.47 2.84 5.87
C PHE A 31 9.33 3.51 6.96
N GLN A 32 8.92 3.39 8.22
CA GLN A 32 9.77 3.83 9.34
C GLN A 32 11.13 3.15 9.31
N GLY A 33 11.16 1.83 9.14
CA GLY A 33 12.40 1.05 9.06
C GLY A 33 13.29 1.49 7.90
N MET A 34 12.71 1.80 6.74
CA MET A 34 13.46 2.33 5.58
C MET A 34 14.08 3.70 5.87
N ILE A 35 13.30 4.62 6.40
CA ILE A 35 13.79 5.97 6.75
C ILE A 35 14.92 5.87 7.77
N VAL A 36 14.74 5.09 8.83
CA VAL A 36 15.76 4.83 9.85
C VAL A 36 17.02 4.23 9.24
N GLY A 37 16.88 3.21 8.41
CA GLY A 37 18.02 2.53 7.79
C GLY A 37 18.84 3.42 6.86
N ILE A 38 18.19 4.34 6.16
CA ILE A 38 18.87 5.25 5.22
C ILE A 38 19.47 6.46 5.94
N THR A 39 18.74 7.07 6.88
CA THR A 39 19.16 8.31 7.54
C THR A 39 20.00 8.09 8.79
N SER A 40 20.01 6.87 9.33
CA SER A 40 20.61 6.53 10.63
C SER A 40 20.02 7.30 11.82
N LEU A 41 18.86 7.90 11.66
CA LEU A 41 18.11 8.47 12.79
C LEU A 41 17.68 7.36 13.75
N PRO A 42 17.66 7.58 15.08
CA PRO A 42 17.10 6.62 16.01
C PRO A 42 15.64 6.30 15.68
N GLY A 43 15.21 5.04 15.78
CA GLY A 43 13.84 4.62 15.47
C GLY A 43 12.76 5.38 16.24
N THR A 44 13.05 5.83 17.47
CA THR A 44 12.19 6.67 18.29
C THR A 44 12.04 8.10 17.76
N MET A 45 12.95 8.53 16.89
CA MET A 45 12.98 9.86 16.28
C MET A 45 12.38 9.88 14.86
N VAL A 46 11.97 8.74 14.33
CA VAL A 46 11.24 8.64 13.06
C VAL A 46 9.83 8.15 13.37
N ARG A 47 8.81 8.99 13.11
CA ARG A 47 7.46 8.73 13.60
C ARG A 47 6.41 8.91 12.50
N PRO A 48 5.34 8.09 12.46
CA PRO A 48 4.16 8.41 11.66
C PRO A 48 3.50 9.69 12.18
N TYR A 49 2.92 10.50 11.28
CA TYR A 49 2.24 11.76 11.64
C TYR A 49 1.03 11.54 12.54
N TRP A 50 0.30 10.44 12.30
CA TRP A 50 -0.92 10.11 13.03
C TRP A 50 -0.61 9.06 14.08
N GLN A 51 -0.45 9.47 15.31
CA GLN A 51 -0.33 8.57 16.46
C GLN A 51 -1.48 8.84 17.43
N THR A 52 -1.94 7.77 18.08
CA THR A 52 -3.09 7.81 19.02
C THR A 52 -2.74 8.58 20.29
N GLU A 53 -1.48 8.64 20.65
CA GLU A 53 -1.01 9.37 21.83
C GLU A 53 -0.31 10.68 21.45
N PRO A 54 -0.37 11.70 22.31
CA PRO A 54 0.36 12.94 22.08
C PRO A 54 1.84 12.61 21.89
N VAL A 55 2.37 13.01 20.76
CA VAL A 55 3.80 12.84 20.50
C VAL A 55 4.53 13.97 21.21
N ASP A 56 5.35 13.65 22.19
CA ASP A 56 6.28 14.61 22.74
C ASP A 56 7.22 15.06 21.63
N VAL A 57 7.17 16.35 21.32
CA VAL A 57 8.13 16.93 20.38
C VAL A 57 9.49 16.86 21.04
N PRO A 58 10.51 16.30 20.36
CA PRO A 58 11.84 16.20 20.92
C PRO A 58 12.39 17.54 21.38
N ASP A 59 13.27 17.51 22.36
CA ASP A 59 13.92 18.70 22.86
C ASP A 59 14.69 19.46 21.78
N ALA A 60 14.93 20.74 22.03
CA ALA A 60 15.70 21.59 21.12
C ALA A 60 17.09 20.98 20.86
N GLY A 61 17.51 20.94 19.61
CA GLY A 61 18.80 20.39 19.19
C GLY A 61 18.76 18.91 18.77
N VAL A 62 17.63 18.23 18.88
CA VAL A 62 17.47 16.84 18.43
C VAL A 62 16.81 16.81 17.06
N ALA A 63 17.50 16.18 16.09
CA ALA A 63 16.91 15.94 14.77
C ALA A 63 15.91 14.79 14.82
N TRP A 64 14.77 14.98 14.19
CA TRP A 64 13.73 13.95 14.10
C TRP A 64 12.96 14.06 12.79
N ALA A 65 12.20 13.03 12.46
CA ALA A 65 11.39 12.99 11.25
C ALA A 65 9.98 12.52 11.56
N ALA A 66 9.03 13.08 10.83
CA ALA A 66 7.67 12.58 10.78
C ALA A 66 7.31 12.25 9.32
N PHE A 67 6.54 11.18 9.11
CA PHE A 67 6.12 10.79 7.77
C PHE A 67 4.66 10.39 7.72
N LYS A 68 4.04 10.53 6.55
CA LYS A 68 2.66 10.10 6.29
C LYS A 68 2.47 9.70 4.84
N ILE A 69 1.52 8.84 4.60
CA ILE A 69 1.00 8.62 3.27
C ILE A 69 -0.05 9.71 3.01
N THR A 70 0.21 10.56 2.03
CA THR A 70 -0.63 11.72 1.71
C THR A 70 -1.78 11.35 0.79
N LYS A 71 -1.51 10.46 -0.17
CA LYS A 71 -2.49 10.02 -1.16
C LYS A 71 -2.26 8.54 -1.49
N ARG A 72 -3.34 7.89 -1.91
CA ARG A 72 -3.36 6.51 -2.39
C ARG A 72 -4.19 6.41 -3.68
N PRO A 73 -3.80 7.09 -4.77
CA PRO A 73 -4.48 6.88 -6.03
C PRO A 73 -4.30 5.43 -6.50
N SER A 74 -5.37 4.85 -7.00
CA SER A 74 -5.36 3.52 -7.60
C SER A 74 -5.88 3.60 -9.04
N ASP A 75 -5.69 2.53 -9.80
CA ASP A 75 -6.28 2.42 -11.12
C ASP A 75 -7.81 2.61 -11.02
N GLU A 76 -8.40 3.38 -11.94
CA GLU A 76 -9.85 3.65 -11.95
C GLU A 76 -10.66 2.36 -12.16
N TYR A 77 -10.13 1.48 -13.00
CA TYR A 77 -10.73 0.18 -13.27
C TYR A 77 -9.71 -0.91 -12.98
N PRO A 78 -9.87 -1.65 -11.87
CA PRO A 78 -9.04 -2.81 -11.62
C PRO A 78 -9.31 -3.88 -12.68
N PHE A 79 -8.28 -4.62 -13.06
CA PHE A 79 -8.47 -5.79 -13.89
C PHE A 79 -9.17 -6.88 -13.07
N VAL A 80 -10.27 -7.41 -13.59
CA VAL A 80 -10.94 -8.58 -13.02
C VAL A 80 -10.82 -9.71 -14.03
N GLY A 81 -9.95 -10.65 -13.73
CA GLY A 81 -9.75 -11.86 -14.54
C GLY A 81 -10.49 -13.04 -13.93
N ARG A 82 -11.14 -13.83 -14.77
CA ARG A 82 -11.70 -15.13 -14.39
C ARG A 82 -10.94 -16.20 -15.13
N ASN A 83 -10.42 -17.17 -14.38
CA ASN A 83 -9.85 -18.37 -14.96
C ASN A 83 -10.79 -19.55 -14.68
N PRO A 84 -11.78 -19.81 -15.54
CA PRO A 84 -12.76 -20.86 -15.30
C PRO A 84 -12.15 -22.26 -15.33
N TYR A 85 -10.92 -22.39 -15.84
CA TYR A 85 -10.24 -23.67 -16.07
C TYR A 85 -8.94 -23.81 -15.26
N GLY A 86 -8.68 -22.88 -14.34
CA GLY A 86 -7.47 -22.94 -13.51
C GLY A 86 -7.64 -23.74 -12.24
N ALA A 87 -6.53 -23.95 -11.55
CA ALA A 87 -6.48 -24.63 -10.24
C ALA A 87 -7.29 -23.94 -9.12
N ASP A 88 -7.84 -22.75 -9.38
CA ASP A 88 -8.53 -21.88 -8.42
C ASP A 88 -10.06 -22.03 -8.44
N ASP A 89 -10.60 -23.12 -8.94
CA ASP A 89 -12.04 -23.45 -8.94
C ASP A 89 -12.97 -22.31 -9.42
N GLY A 90 -12.53 -21.51 -10.38
CA GLY A 90 -13.31 -20.42 -10.96
C GLY A 90 -13.34 -19.13 -10.16
N ALA A 91 -12.42 -18.92 -9.23
CA ALA A 91 -12.32 -17.67 -8.50
C ALA A 91 -12.09 -16.46 -9.44
N ASP A 92 -12.71 -15.33 -9.12
CA ASP A 92 -12.41 -14.08 -9.77
C ASP A 92 -11.18 -13.43 -9.11
N HIS A 93 -10.18 -13.11 -9.94
CA HIS A 93 -8.96 -12.42 -9.53
C HIS A 93 -9.09 -10.93 -9.84
N LEU A 94 -9.01 -10.11 -8.81
CA LEU A 94 -8.96 -8.67 -8.93
C LEU A 94 -7.51 -8.21 -8.78
N GLN A 95 -6.97 -7.64 -9.84
CA GLN A 95 -5.64 -7.07 -9.88
C GLN A 95 -5.72 -5.56 -10.08
N ARG A 96 -5.07 -4.81 -9.21
CA ARG A 96 -4.96 -3.36 -9.35
C ARG A 96 -3.60 -2.86 -8.87
N HIS A 97 -3.21 -1.72 -9.40
CA HIS A 97 -2.03 -1.02 -8.90
C HIS A 97 -2.47 0.17 -8.03
N GLU A 98 -1.72 0.40 -7.00
CA GLU A 98 -1.90 1.54 -6.11
C GLU A 98 -0.59 2.29 -5.96
N LEU A 99 -0.66 3.62 -6.09
CA LEU A 99 0.46 4.50 -5.85
C LEU A 99 0.35 5.04 -4.42
N LEU A 100 1.40 4.91 -3.63
CA LEU A 100 1.49 5.49 -2.30
C LEU A 100 2.38 6.72 -2.38
N GLU A 101 1.80 7.91 -2.21
CA GLU A 101 2.55 9.15 -2.09
C GLU A 101 2.89 9.40 -0.62
N ILE A 102 4.17 9.53 -0.33
CA ILE A 102 4.69 9.61 1.02
C ILE A 102 5.37 10.97 1.20
N LEU A 103 4.93 11.72 2.20
CA LEU A 103 5.60 12.92 2.68
C LEU A 103 6.41 12.58 3.91
N THR A 104 7.70 12.90 3.89
CA THR A 104 8.59 12.83 5.04
C THR A 104 9.05 14.23 5.38
N SER A 105 8.75 14.68 6.59
CA SER A 105 9.18 15.98 7.10
C SER A 105 10.28 15.79 8.12
N PHE A 106 11.42 16.38 7.88
CA PHE A 106 12.55 16.40 8.81
C PHE A 106 12.55 17.69 9.60
N TYR A 107 12.81 17.61 10.87
CA TYR A 107 12.81 18.71 11.79
C TYR A 107 14.17 18.81 12.48
N ASP A 108 14.60 20.06 12.66
CA ASP A 108 15.73 20.38 13.48
C ASP A 108 15.35 21.56 14.36
N THR A 109 15.55 21.38 15.63
CA THR A 109 15.31 22.45 16.60
C THR A 109 16.57 23.29 16.79
N GLY A 110 17.43 23.36 15.78
CA GLY A 110 18.74 23.94 15.81
C GLY A 110 18.85 25.23 16.63
N VAL A 111 19.48 25.12 17.76
CA VAL A 111 20.10 26.21 18.45
C VAL A 111 21.55 26.26 17.98
N THR A 112 21.75 26.68 16.77
CA THR A 112 23.07 27.18 16.39
C THR A 112 22.89 28.61 15.91
N GLY A 113 23.18 29.52 16.80
CA GLY A 113 23.21 30.96 16.53
C GLY A 113 24.31 31.37 15.56
N VAL A 114 24.44 30.67 14.45
CA VAL A 114 25.28 31.09 13.34
C VAL A 114 24.40 30.94 12.09
N GLY A 115 24.03 32.10 11.59
CA GLY A 115 23.29 32.21 10.35
C GLY A 115 23.96 31.44 9.24
N ASN A 116 23.19 30.62 8.66
CA ASN A 116 23.16 29.92 7.40
C ASN A 116 22.74 28.51 7.65
N GLY A 117 21.51 28.27 7.92
CA GLY A 117 20.59 27.24 7.55
C GLY A 117 21.01 25.79 7.30
N GLY A 118 22.20 25.39 7.66
CA GLY A 118 22.64 24.01 7.48
C GLY A 118 22.31 23.14 8.70
N GLY A 119 21.01 22.98 9.00
CA GLY A 119 20.56 22.09 10.06
C GLY A 119 20.60 20.62 9.63
N MET A 120 20.55 19.72 10.61
CA MET A 120 20.45 18.27 10.37
C MET A 120 19.21 17.87 9.54
N ALA A 121 18.18 18.73 9.49
CA ALA A 121 16.97 18.48 8.70
C ALA A 121 17.26 18.41 7.20
N ASP A 122 18.01 19.36 6.66
CA ASP A 122 18.42 19.38 5.24
C ASP A 122 19.30 18.17 4.92
N THR A 123 20.26 17.88 5.80
CA THR A 123 21.16 16.75 5.65
C THR A 123 20.41 15.44 5.62
N ASN A 124 19.46 15.21 6.55
CA ASN A 124 18.69 13.99 6.62
C ASN A 124 17.74 13.84 5.42
N ALA A 125 17.14 14.93 4.94
CA ALA A 125 16.32 14.91 3.74
C ALA A 125 17.15 14.54 2.50
N ALA A 126 18.34 15.11 2.37
CA ALA A 126 19.27 14.78 1.28
C ALA A 126 19.72 13.32 1.36
N LEU A 127 20.07 12.82 2.56
CA LEU A 127 20.44 11.41 2.77
C LEU A 127 19.31 10.47 2.36
N LEU A 128 18.05 10.78 2.74
CA LEU A 128 16.92 9.95 2.34
C LEU A 128 16.73 9.97 0.82
N ARG A 129 16.76 11.14 0.20
CA ARG A 129 16.62 11.31 -1.25
C ARG A 129 17.69 10.51 -1.99
N ASP A 130 18.94 10.70 -1.65
CA ASP A 130 20.08 10.08 -2.33
C ASP A 130 20.13 8.58 -2.03
N GLY A 131 19.80 8.18 -0.78
CA GLY A 131 19.73 6.79 -0.37
C GLY A 131 18.65 6.00 -1.10
N LEU A 132 17.48 6.61 -1.38
CA LEU A 132 16.43 5.98 -2.19
C LEU A 132 16.85 5.76 -3.65
N ALA A 133 17.80 6.52 -4.17
CA ALA A 133 18.36 6.30 -5.50
C ALA A 133 19.26 5.05 -5.58
N ILE A 134 19.78 4.58 -4.45
CA ILE A 134 20.67 3.41 -4.39
C ILE A 134 19.87 2.11 -4.51
N ALA A 135 20.24 1.24 -5.44
CA ALA A 135 19.53 0.00 -5.72
C ALA A 135 19.42 -0.92 -4.50
N GLN A 136 20.49 -1.06 -3.71
CA GLN A 136 20.51 -1.91 -2.53
C GLN A 136 19.49 -1.46 -1.48
N ASN A 137 19.29 -0.16 -1.29
CA ASN A 137 18.32 0.39 -0.33
C ASN A 137 16.87 0.18 -0.79
N ARG A 138 16.64 -0.08 -2.08
CA ARG A 138 15.32 -0.42 -2.64
C ARG A 138 14.99 -1.90 -2.58
N THR A 139 15.98 -2.76 -2.32
CA THR A 139 15.76 -4.21 -2.22
C THR A 139 14.62 -4.58 -1.26
N PRO A 140 14.49 -3.97 -0.06
CA PRO A 140 13.36 -4.26 0.81
C PRO A 140 11.98 -3.95 0.20
N LEU A 141 11.88 -2.91 -0.65
CA LEU A 141 10.65 -2.61 -1.40
C LEU A 141 10.32 -3.73 -2.37
N PHE A 142 11.29 -4.15 -3.18
CA PHE A 142 11.09 -5.23 -4.15
C PHE A 142 10.67 -6.53 -3.50
N ASN A 143 11.23 -6.85 -2.34
CA ASN A 143 10.91 -8.08 -1.60
C ASN A 143 9.44 -8.16 -1.15
N ILE A 144 8.75 -7.04 -1.05
CA ILE A 144 7.32 -6.97 -0.71
C ILE A 144 6.44 -6.57 -1.90
N GLY A 145 6.96 -6.63 -3.13
CA GLY A 145 6.22 -6.31 -4.35
C GLY A 145 6.00 -4.81 -4.57
N TYR A 146 6.85 -3.96 -3.99
CA TYR A 146 6.76 -2.50 -4.17
C TYR A 146 7.87 -2.00 -5.09
N GLY A 147 7.56 -1.02 -5.93
CA GLY A 147 8.51 -0.32 -6.78
C GLY A 147 8.59 1.16 -6.47
N LEU A 148 9.78 1.72 -6.38
CA LEU A 148 9.95 3.18 -6.27
C LEU A 148 9.61 3.82 -7.62
N VAL A 149 8.71 4.81 -7.61
CA VAL A 149 8.20 5.49 -8.81
C VAL A 149 8.76 6.89 -8.93
N ARG A 150 8.80 7.62 -7.81
CA ARG A 150 9.22 9.02 -7.81
C ARG A 150 10.08 9.33 -6.59
N ILE A 151 11.13 10.08 -6.85
CA ILE A 151 11.93 10.79 -5.86
C ILE A 151 11.67 12.28 -6.13
N GLY A 152 11.03 12.96 -5.20
CA GLY A 152 10.66 14.36 -5.35
C GLY A 152 11.75 15.33 -4.92
N ASP A 153 11.37 16.58 -4.83
CA ASP A 153 12.25 17.65 -4.41
C ASP A 153 12.30 17.77 -2.88
N VAL A 154 13.39 18.31 -2.40
CA VAL A 154 13.57 18.70 -0.99
C VAL A 154 13.16 20.15 -0.86
N ILE A 155 12.17 20.43 -0.01
CA ILE A 155 11.56 21.76 0.14
C ILE A 155 11.73 22.22 1.59
N THR A 156 12.40 23.34 1.80
CA THR A 156 12.53 23.95 3.12
C THR A 156 11.27 24.75 3.45
N VAL A 157 10.63 24.40 4.57
CA VAL A 157 9.38 25.01 5.05
C VAL A 157 9.59 25.48 6.49
N PRO A 158 10.01 26.72 6.72
CA PRO A 158 10.20 27.21 8.07
C PRO A 158 8.86 27.27 8.82
N VAL A 159 8.84 26.77 10.05
CA VAL A 159 7.67 26.78 10.91
C VAL A 159 7.96 27.47 12.24
N ILE A 160 6.96 28.07 12.85
CA ILE A 160 7.08 28.65 14.18
C ILE A 160 6.48 27.66 15.17
N PHE A 161 7.29 27.17 16.11
CA PHE A 161 6.85 26.30 17.20
C PHE A 161 7.27 26.91 18.54
N LYS A 162 6.33 27.05 19.48
CA LYS A 162 6.58 27.65 20.80
C LYS A 162 7.36 28.97 20.73
N GLN A 163 6.94 29.85 19.81
CA GLN A 163 7.56 31.19 19.57
C GLN A 163 9.01 31.14 19.07
N ARG A 164 9.48 30.03 18.55
CA ARG A 164 10.81 29.87 17.96
C ARG A 164 10.68 29.36 16.53
N TRP A 165 11.55 29.83 15.67
CA TRP A 165 11.71 29.28 14.34
C TRP A 165 12.29 27.87 14.45
N GLN A 166 11.64 26.95 13.77
CA GLN A 166 12.10 25.58 13.61
C GLN A 166 12.31 25.33 12.12
N ASN A 167 13.46 24.81 11.75
CA ASN A 167 13.70 24.37 10.40
C ASN A 167 12.94 23.08 10.15
N ARG A 168 12.07 23.08 9.15
CA ARG A 168 11.38 21.93 8.64
C ARG A 168 11.73 21.76 7.18
N VAL A 169 12.06 20.55 6.79
CA VAL A 169 12.38 20.21 5.42
C VAL A 169 11.46 19.04 5.01
N ASP A 170 10.67 19.31 3.99
CA ASP A 170 9.73 18.35 3.44
C ASP A 170 10.35 17.66 2.22
N PHE A 171 10.15 16.36 2.15
CA PHE A 171 10.59 15.51 1.05
C PHE A 171 9.47 14.56 0.65
N GLU A 172 9.03 14.61 -0.61
CA GLU A 172 8.01 13.75 -1.17
C GLU A 172 8.63 12.65 -2.02
N TRP A 173 8.12 11.45 -1.88
CA TRP A 173 8.49 10.31 -2.70
C TRP A 173 7.29 9.38 -2.88
N ALA A 174 7.33 8.52 -3.89
CA ALA A 174 6.20 7.65 -4.19
C ALA A 174 6.64 6.24 -4.55
N VAL A 175 5.88 5.27 -4.07
CA VAL A 175 6.04 3.87 -4.41
C VAL A 175 4.76 3.33 -5.01
N ARG A 176 4.88 2.38 -5.93
CA ARG A 176 3.76 1.65 -6.53
C ARG A 176 3.75 0.23 -5.98
N ARG A 177 2.57 -0.27 -5.68
CA ARG A 177 2.34 -1.66 -5.32
C ARG A 177 1.25 -2.27 -6.18
N GLU A 178 1.31 -3.57 -6.34
CA GLU A 178 0.25 -4.37 -6.91
C GLU A 178 -0.58 -4.97 -5.77
N ILE A 179 -1.88 -4.98 -5.96
CA ILE A 179 -2.84 -5.62 -5.07
C ILE A 179 -3.55 -6.68 -5.88
N ASP A 180 -3.38 -7.93 -5.48
CA ASP A 180 -4.09 -9.08 -6.03
C ASP A 180 -5.00 -9.67 -4.97
N ARG A 181 -6.27 -9.92 -5.35
CA ARG A 181 -7.28 -10.49 -4.46
C ARG A 181 -8.12 -11.50 -5.22
N SER A 182 -8.26 -12.68 -4.64
CA SER A 182 -9.14 -13.73 -5.17
C SER A 182 -10.48 -13.69 -4.44
N TYR A 183 -11.56 -13.76 -5.20
CA TYR A 183 -12.91 -13.84 -4.67
C TYR A 183 -13.51 -15.21 -5.02
N PRO A 184 -14.11 -15.93 -4.05
CA PRO A 184 -14.73 -17.23 -4.29
C PRO A 184 -16.02 -17.03 -5.10
N VAL A 185 -15.93 -17.24 -6.41
CA VAL A 185 -17.07 -17.22 -7.31
C VAL A 185 -17.33 -18.64 -7.77
N GLU A 186 -18.52 -19.16 -7.50
CA GLU A 186 -18.88 -20.48 -7.96
C GLU A 186 -19.10 -20.49 -9.48
N THR A 187 -18.55 -21.49 -10.12
CA THR A 187 -18.72 -21.74 -11.54
C THR A 187 -19.75 -22.84 -11.74
N LEU A 188 -20.67 -22.67 -12.69
CA LEU A 188 -21.56 -23.76 -13.08
C LEU A 188 -20.73 -24.86 -13.76
N VAL A 189 -20.48 -25.94 -13.02
CA VAL A 189 -19.66 -27.05 -13.49
C VAL A 189 -20.49 -28.00 -14.41
N ALA A 190 -21.76 -28.14 -14.09
CA ALA A 190 -22.69 -28.93 -14.91
C ALA A 190 -24.12 -28.45 -14.77
N ALA A 191 -24.89 -28.55 -15.82
CA ALA A 191 -26.32 -28.32 -15.81
C ALA A 191 -27.02 -29.49 -16.46
N GLN A 192 -28.06 -29.97 -15.81
CA GLN A 192 -28.96 -31.05 -16.33
C GLN A 192 -30.38 -30.53 -16.28
N GLY A 193 -31.15 -30.86 -17.29
CA GLY A 193 -32.57 -30.50 -17.34
C GLY A 193 -33.24 -31.06 -18.55
N ASP A 194 -34.53 -30.78 -18.66
CA ASP A 194 -35.34 -31.16 -19.79
C ASP A 194 -35.72 -29.91 -20.58
N LEU A 195 -35.49 -29.93 -21.88
CA LEU A 195 -35.92 -28.89 -22.79
C LEU A 195 -37.37 -29.14 -23.21
N TYR A 196 -38.23 -28.20 -22.85
CA TYR A 196 -39.61 -28.23 -23.26
C TYR A 196 -39.78 -27.28 -24.44
N THR A 197 -40.25 -27.79 -25.56
CA THR A 197 -40.62 -26.96 -26.71
C THR A 197 -42.12 -26.71 -26.70
N ASP A 198 -42.56 -25.50 -27.05
CA ASP A 198 -43.97 -25.10 -27.15
C ASP A 198 -44.76 -25.96 -28.18
N GLY A 199 -44.08 -26.77 -28.97
CA GLY A 199 -44.66 -27.60 -30.01
C GLY A 199 -45.20 -28.96 -29.57
N GLY A 200 -45.24 -29.28 -28.26
CA GLY A 200 -45.76 -30.51 -27.74
C GLY A 200 -44.93 -31.78 -28.02
N LEU A 201 -43.67 -31.58 -28.40
CA LEU A 201 -42.73 -32.70 -28.47
C LEU A 201 -42.33 -33.15 -27.05
N PRO A 202 -42.03 -34.43 -26.85
CA PRO A 202 -41.56 -34.91 -25.54
C PRO A 202 -40.29 -34.14 -25.15
N PRO A 203 -40.09 -33.87 -23.83
CA PRO A 203 -38.89 -33.20 -23.35
C PRO A 203 -37.63 -33.98 -23.71
N GLU A 204 -36.64 -33.25 -24.27
CA GLU A 204 -35.34 -33.86 -24.53
C GLU A 204 -34.38 -33.50 -23.37
N PRO A 205 -33.74 -34.54 -22.76
CA PRO A 205 -32.76 -34.28 -21.72
C PRO A 205 -31.54 -33.60 -22.31
N PHE A 206 -31.07 -32.54 -21.66
CA PHE A 206 -29.79 -31.96 -21.96
C PHE A 206 -28.83 -32.11 -20.77
N ASN A 207 -27.60 -32.32 -21.10
CA ASN A 207 -26.51 -32.40 -20.13
C ASN A 207 -25.34 -31.58 -20.66
N VAL A 208 -25.01 -30.53 -19.95
CA VAL A 208 -23.82 -29.72 -20.22
C VAL A 208 -22.85 -29.94 -19.09
N SER A 209 -21.76 -30.63 -19.35
CA SER A 209 -20.65 -30.79 -18.42
C SER A 209 -19.42 -30.07 -18.98
N ASN A 210 -18.64 -29.48 -18.11
CA ASN A 210 -17.36 -28.92 -18.49
C ASN A 210 -16.40 -30.09 -18.84
N PRO A 211 -15.85 -30.17 -20.07
CA PRO A 211 -15.05 -31.31 -20.52
C PRO A 211 -13.69 -31.48 -19.83
N GLU A 212 -13.30 -30.57 -18.94
CA GLU A 212 -11.95 -30.57 -18.34
C GLU A 212 -11.87 -31.07 -16.89
N THR A 213 -12.92 -31.70 -16.38
CA THR A 213 -12.92 -32.31 -15.02
C THR A 213 -12.62 -33.78 -15.00
N THR A 214 -11.84 -34.32 -15.94
CA THR A 214 -11.32 -35.72 -15.90
C THR A 214 -9.81 -35.75 -15.76
#